data_a7271f49ffa588a8ccf30569b92076d5
#
_entry.id   a7271f49ffa588a8ccf30569b92076d5
#
_cell.length_a   1.000
_cell.length_b   1.000
_cell.length_c   1.000
_cell.angle_alpha   90.00
_cell.angle_beta   90.00
_cell.angle_gamma   90.00
#
_symmetry.space_group_name_H-M   'P 1'
#
loop_
_entity.id
_entity.type
_entity.pdbx_description
1 polymer ?
#
loop_
_entity_poly.entity_id
_entity_poly.type
_entity_poly.pdbx_seq_one_letter_code
_entity_poly.pdbx_strand_id
1 'polypeptide(L)'
;ACLEAGAHGLAMLGLATEVAKLEESERLQIVEWAAEEVSGRVPMAVTVFGHSVDQQIRFAKMAQSSGADWLILQPPPVKGLSEADWLDFFGRVMESTSLPVAIQNAPDYLGVGLSVKGLMDLQQRHPNFTLLKGEGPAGTMAEVIRAMQGKLSVFNGRGGLELTDNLRAGCVGMVPAPECVDRQIRIFELMAEGGSEA
;
A
#
# COMPACT_ATOMS: atom_id res chain seq x y z
N ALA A 1 -5.32 6.54 19.04
CA ALA A 1 -6.48 5.68 18.70
C ALA A 1 -6.05 4.37 18.00
N CYS A 2 -5.56 4.37 16.72
CA CYS A 2 -5.22 3.12 16.02
C CYS A 2 -4.14 2.31 16.76
N LEU A 3 -3.08 2.95 17.24
CA LEU A 3 -2.03 2.29 18.02
C LEU A 3 -2.56 1.73 19.36
N GLU A 4 -3.42 2.46 20.03
CA GLU A 4 -4.07 2.00 21.27
C GLU A 4 -5.02 0.83 21.03
N ALA A 5 -5.62 0.76 19.84
CA ALA A 5 -6.44 -0.37 19.41
C ALA A 5 -5.61 -1.62 19.02
N GLY A 6 -4.27 -1.50 18.96
CA GLY A 6 -3.37 -2.60 18.64
C GLY A 6 -3.05 -2.75 17.15
N ALA A 7 -3.18 -1.69 16.34
CA ALA A 7 -2.83 -1.74 14.92
C ALA A 7 -1.38 -2.20 14.72
N HIS A 8 -1.15 -3.18 13.84
CA HIS A 8 0.16 -3.78 13.58
C HIS A 8 1.05 -2.87 12.72
N GLY A 9 0.51 -1.82 12.15
CA GLY A 9 1.19 -0.81 11.35
C GLY A 9 0.24 0.32 10.99
N LEU A 10 0.78 1.44 10.48
CA LEU A 10 -0.02 2.55 10.00
C LEU A 10 0.32 2.88 8.54
N ALA A 11 -0.69 3.16 7.74
CA ALA A 11 -0.53 3.63 6.37
C ALA A 11 -1.07 5.05 6.23
N MET A 12 -0.19 5.98 5.86
CA MET A 12 -0.49 7.39 5.76
C MET A 12 -0.81 7.80 4.32
N LEU A 13 -1.61 8.84 4.15
CA LEU A 13 -1.88 9.50 2.86
C LEU A 13 -2.51 8.59 1.80
N GLY A 14 -3.32 7.62 2.22
CA GLY A 14 -4.08 6.76 1.29
C GLY A 14 -5.19 7.51 0.54
N LEU A 15 -5.90 6.83 -0.37
CA LEU A 15 -7.00 7.41 -1.15
C LEU A 15 -8.09 8.01 -0.25
N ALA A 16 -8.45 7.34 0.84
CA ALA A 16 -9.48 7.80 1.77
C ALA A 16 -9.12 9.12 2.48
N THR A 17 -7.85 9.48 2.54
CA THR A 17 -7.39 10.75 3.11
C THR A 17 -7.40 11.90 2.09
N GLU A 18 -7.90 11.66 0.88
CA GLU A 18 -7.99 12.65 -0.20
C GLU A 18 -6.64 13.33 -0.49
N VAL A 19 -5.55 12.54 -0.51
CA VAL A 19 -4.16 12.99 -0.66
C VAL A 19 -3.95 13.97 -1.83
N ALA A 20 -4.74 13.85 -2.90
CA ALA A 20 -4.69 14.73 -4.06
C ALA A 20 -5.14 16.18 -3.77
N LYS A 21 -5.86 16.41 -2.66
CA LYS A 21 -6.31 17.73 -2.22
C LYS A 21 -5.31 18.45 -1.31
N LEU A 22 -4.29 17.73 -0.84
CA LEU A 22 -3.26 18.25 0.05
C LEU A 22 -2.07 18.79 -0.75
N GLU A 23 -1.54 19.91 -0.32
CA GLU A 23 -0.27 20.43 -0.82
C GLU A 23 0.91 19.51 -0.38
N GLU A 24 2.03 19.55 -1.11
CA GLU A 24 3.20 18.70 -0.80
C GLU A 24 3.73 18.97 0.62
N SER A 25 3.72 20.22 1.05
CA SER A 25 4.12 20.62 2.41
C SER A 25 3.19 20.10 3.49
N GLU A 26 1.88 20.08 3.25
CA GLU A 26 0.90 19.51 4.18
C GLU A 26 1.08 17.99 4.30
N ARG A 27 1.32 17.32 3.19
CA ARG A 27 1.59 15.87 3.18
C ARG A 27 2.86 15.54 3.97
N LEU A 28 3.91 16.32 3.80
CA LEU A 28 5.14 16.13 4.56
C LEU A 28 4.92 16.35 6.06
N GLN A 29 4.21 17.41 6.42
CA GLN A 29 3.89 17.70 7.83
C GLN A 29 3.09 16.57 8.49
N ILE A 30 2.14 15.95 7.74
CA ILE A 30 1.39 14.79 8.23
C ILE A 30 2.31 13.60 8.46
N VAL A 31 3.28 13.36 7.57
CA VAL A 31 4.25 12.26 7.72
C VAL A 31 5.13 12.50 8.95
N GLU A 32 5.61 13.71 9.17
CA GLU A 32 6.42 14.08 10.33
C GLU A 32 5.65 13.87 11.64
N TRP A 33 4.43 14.39 11.74
CA TRP A 33 3.57 14.17 12.92
C TRP A 33 3.26 12.68 13.15
N ALA A 34 3.03 11.94 12.08
CA ALA A 34 2.79 10.51 12.20
C ALA A 34 4.04 9.77 12.69
N ALA A 35 5.23 10.13 12.20
CA ALA A 35 6.50 9.55 12.64
C ALA A 35 6.77 9.83 14.13
N GLU A 36 6.54 11.07 14.58
CA GLU A 36 6.62 11.46 15.99
C GLU A 36 5.65 10.65 16.86
N GLU A 37 4.39 10.54 16.44
CA GLU A 37 3.37 9.80 17.18
C GLU A 37 3.66 8.30 17.17
N VAL A 38 4.06 7.72 16.04
CA VAL A 38 4.42 6.29 15.93
C VAL A 38 5.64 5.97 16.76
N SER A 39 6.66 6.83 16.70
CA SER A 39 7.90 6.72 17.49
C SER A 39 8.50 5.31 17.46
N GLY A 40 8.51 4.66 16.31
CA GLY A 40 9.04 3.32 16.09
C GLY A 40 8.27 2.16 16.74
N ARG A 41 7.07 2.41 17.28
CA ARG A 41 6.26 1.35 17.93
C ARG A 41 5.70 0.32 16.95
N VAL A 42 5.39 0.74 15.72
CA VAL A 42 4.89 -0.11 14.64
C VAL A 42 5.44 0.38 13.30
N PRO A 43 5.49 -0.47 12.26
CA PRO A 43 5.88 -0.03 10.91
C PRO A 43 4.95 1.06 10.36
N MET A 44 5.54 2.03 9.67
CA MET A 44 4.85 3.14 9.03
C MET A 44 5.02 3.10 7.52
N ALA A 45 3.91 2.96 6.81
CA ALA A 45 3.83 3.09 5.36
C ALA A 45 3.44 4.50 4.95
N VAL A 46 4.08 5.04 3.92
CA VAL A 46 3.72 6.35 3.38
C VAL A 46 3.32 6.22 1.92
N THR A 47 2.12 6.71 1.60
CA THR A 47 1.68 6.76 0.20
C THR A 47 2.35 7.92 -0.51
N VAL A 48 2.99 7.61 -1.62
CA VAL A 48 3.67 8.57 -2.50
C VAL A 48 2.73 8.93 -3.64
N PHE A 49 2.33 10.19 -3.66
CA PHE A 49 1.47 10.77 -4.69
C PHE A 49 2.20 11.90 -5.42
N GLY A 50 2.00 12.02 -6.73
CA GLY A 50 2.55 13.09 -7.55
C GLY A 50 2.25 12.90 -9.02
N HIS A 51 2.26 13.99 -9.79
CA HIS A 51 1.93 14.02 -11.22
C HIS A 51 3.10 13.61 -12.11
N SER A 52 4.31 13.60 -11.59
CA SER A 52 5.52 13.24 -12.34
C SER A 52 6.44 12.34 -11.51
N VAL A 53 7.33 11.63 -12.22
CA VAL A 53 8.39 10.82 -11.60
C VAL A 53 9.20 11.64 -10.59
N ASP A 54 9.62 12.85 -10.98
CA ASP A 54 10.47 13.71 -10.15
C ASP A 54 9.75 14.16 -8.87
N GLN A 55 8.44 14.43 -8.95
CA GLN A 55 7.63 14.73 -7.76
C GLN A 55 7.55 13.51 -6.82
N GLN A 56 7.28 12.32 -7.35
CA GLN A 56 7.20 11.12 -6.53
C GLN A 56 8.58 10.76 -5.95
N ILE A 57 9.67 10.92 -6.70
CA ILE A 57 11.04 10.70 -6.19
C ILE A 57 11.35 11.65 -5.04
N ARG A 58 11.07 12.95 -5.19
CA ARG A 58 11.32 13.91 -4.11
C ARG A 58 10.54 13.54 -2.85
N PHE A 59 9.24 13.28 -3.00
CA PHE A 59 8.39 12.94 -1.86
C PHE A 59 8.80 11.59 -1.21
N ALA A 60 9.16 10.58 -2.01
CA ALA A 60 9.66 9.31 -1.51
C ALA A 60 10.92 9.48 -0.63
N LYS A 61 11.87 10.32 -1.07
CA LYS A 61 13.07 10.63 -0.29
C LYS A 61 12.76 11.38 1.00
N MET A 62 11.84 12.34 0.97
CA MET A 62 11.39 13.06 2.16
C MET A 62 10.70 12.10 3.14
N ALA A 63 9.77 11.27 2.68
CA ALA A 63 9.11 10.26 3.50
C ALA A 63 10.10 9.28 4.14
N GLN A 64 11.10 8.82 3.39
CA GLN A 64 12.17 7.97 3.90
C GLN A 64 12.97 8.69 5.00
N SER A 65 13.33 9.95 4.80
CA SER A 65 14.07 10.75 5.79
C SER A 65 13.24 11.03 7.04
N SER A 66 11.92 11.09 6.92
CA SER A 66 10.98 11.30 8.04
C SER A 66 10.60 10.00 8.77
N GLY A 67 11.20 8.86 8.41
CA GLY A 67 11.02 7.61 9.15
C GLY A 67 9.97 6.64 8.58
N ALA A 68 9.62 6.75 7.30
CA ALA A 68 8.84 5.71 6.63
C ALA A 68 9.62 4.40 6.57
N ASP A 69 8.98 3.28 6.92
CA ASP A 69 9.57 1.94 6.81
C ASP A 69 9.38 1.34 5.41
N TRP A 70 8.31 1.72 4.72
CA TRP A 70 8.02 1.34 3.35
C TRP A 70 7.11 2.35 2.64
N LEU A 71 7.06 2.28 1.32
CA LEU A 71 6.33 3.23 0.49
C LEU A 71 5.20 2.55 -0.28
N ILE A 72 4.11 3.28 -0.52
CA ILE A 72 3.00 2.86 -1.38
C ILE A 72 2.93 3.84 -2.55
N LEU A 73 3.35 3.44 -3.73
CA LEU A 73 3.30 4.28 -4.91
C LEU A 73 1.88 4.30 -5.48
N GLN A 74 1.31 5.48 -5.61
CA GLN A 74 0.06 5.67 -6.36
C GLN A 74 0.35 5.94 -7.83
N PRO A 75 -0.51 5.44 -8.73
CA PRO A 75 -0.47 5.85 -10.13
C PRO A 75 -0.56 7.37 -10.26
N PRO A 76 0.22 8.01 -11.15
CA PRO A 76 0.08 9.42 -11.39
C PRO A 76 -1.30 9.72 -12.00
N PRO A 77 -1.96 10.82 -11.63
CA PRO A 77 -3.28 11.18 -12.16
C PRO A 77 -3.17 11.76 -13.59
N VAL A 78 -2.46 11.06 -14.47
CA VAL A 78 -2.23 11.42 -15.85
C VAL A 78 -3.01 10.48 -16.75
N LYS A 79 -3.87 11.05 -17.60
CA LYS A 79 -4.69 10.27 -18.54
C LYS A 79 -3.89 9.81 -19.76
N GLY A 80 -4.26 8.66 -20.32
CA GLY A 80 -3.76 8.18 -21.61
C GLY A 80 -2.40 7.48 -21.54
N LEU A 81 -1.86 7.23 -20.37
CA LEU A 81 -0.66 6.42 -20.20
C LEU A 81 -0.98 4.94 -20.49
N SER A 82 -0.09 4.29 -21.22
CA SER A 82 -0.11 2.84 -21.41
C SER A 82 0.41 2.11 -20.17
N GLU A 83 0.16 0.81 -20.06
CA GLU A 83 0.75 0.00 -18.98
C GLU A 83 2.30 0.05 -19.02
N ALA A 84 2.90 0.10 -20.20
CA ALA A 84 4.35 0.22 -20.35
C ALA A 84 4.89 1.54 -19.78
N ASP A 85 4.17 2.66 -19.99
CA ASP A 85 4.53 3.96 -19.42
C ASP A 85 4.46 3.91 -17.88
N TRP A 86 3.51 3.16 -17.33
CA TRP A 86 3.38 3.00 -15.88
C TRP A 86 4.46 2.12 -15.28
N LEU A 87 4.85 1.06 -15.97
CA LEU A 87 5.97 0.22 -15.54
C LEU A 87 7.27 1.02 -15.51
N ASP A 88 7.52 1.88 -16.52
CA ASP A 88 8.66 2.79 -16.52
C ASP A 88 8.57 3.81 -15.38
N PHE A 89 7.40 4.44 -15.20
CA PHE A 89 7.14 5.42 -14.14
C PHE A 89 7.47 4.84 -12.77
N PHE A 90 6.85 3.71 -12.42
CA PHE A 90 7.06 3.08 -11.12
C PHE A 90 8.50 2.59 -10.96
N GLY A 91 9.09 2.01 -12.00
CA GLY A 91 10.47 1.55 -11.98
C GLY A 91 11.44 2.65 -11.59
N ARG A 92 11.34 3.82 -12.22
CA ARG A 92 12.18 4.98 -11.93
C ARG A 92 12.01 5.49 -10.49
N VAL A 93 10.80 5.45 -9.94
CA VAL A 93 10.60 5.82 -8.53
C VAL A 93 11.23 4.78 -7.61
N MET A 94 11.04 3.49 -7.88
CA MET A 94 11.63 2.39 -7.10
C MET A 94 13.16 2.43 -7.05
N GLU A 95 13.81 2.80 -8.17
CA GLU A 95 15.26 2.95 -8.26
C GLU A 95 15.82 4.09 -7.37
N SER A 96 14.97 5.01 -6.97
CA SER A 96 15.38 6.18 -6.17
C SER A 96 15.41 5.95 -4.65
N THR A 97 14.95 4.79 -4.19
CA THR A 97 14.84 4.45 -2.75
C THR A 97 15.33 3.03 -2.48
N SER A 98 15.84 2.82 -1.28
CA SER A 98 16.19 1.49 -0.77
C SER A 98 15.08 0.85 0.07
N LEU A 99 14.01 1.59 0.37
CA LEU A 99 12.89 1.06 1.13
C LEU A 99 12.13 -0.02 0.36
N PRO A 100 11.48 -0.96 1.05
CA PRO A 100 10.45 -1.80 0.45
C PRO A 100 9.34 -0.94 -0.17
N VAL A 101 8.89 -1.33 -1.34
CA VAL A 101 7.88 -0.58 -2.09
C VAL A 101 6.67 -1.45 -2.38
N ALA A 102 5.50 -0.87 -2.20
CA ALA A 102 4.23 -1.36 -2.71
C ALA A 102 3.73 -0.47 -3.86
N ILE A 103 2.91 -1.03 -4.73
CA ILE A 103 2.05 -0.26 -5.63
C ILE A 103 0.62 -0.35 -5.11
N GLN A 104 -0.10 0.77 -5.14
CA GLN A 104 -1.55 0.78 -4.99
C GLN A 104 -2.20 0.40 -6.32
N ASN A 105 -2.61 -0.86 -6.43
CA ASN A 105 -3.29 -1.39 -7.62
C ASN A 105 -4.79 -1.47 -7.35
N ALA A 106 -5.50 -0.41 -7.73
CA ALA A 106 -6.89 -0.16 -7.38
C ALA A 106 -7.73 0.24 -8.63
N PRO A 107 -7.84 -0.63 -9.65
CA PRO A 107 -8.48 -0.28 -10.92
C PRO A 107 -9.92 0.18 -10.77
N ASP A 108 -10.69 -0.39 -9.85
CA ASP A 108 -12.10 -0.03 -9.61
C ASP A 108 -12.26 1.39 -9.06
N TYR A 109 -11.25 1.92 -8.36
CA TYR A 109 -11.28 3.26 -7.75
C TYR A 109 -10.52 4.31 -8.56
N LEU A 110 -9.43 3.90 -9.20
CA LEU A 110 -8.54 4.81 -9.94
C LEU A 110 -8.82 4.81 -11.45
N GLY A 111 -9.65 3.86 -11.92
CA GLY A 111 -9.91 3.63 -13.34
C GLY A 111 -8.73 3.05 -14.11
N VAL A 112 -7.67 2.69 -13.41
CA VAL A 112 -6.39 2.24 -13.96
C VAL A 112 -5.68 1.31 -12.98
N GLY A 113 -4.99 0.30 -13.51
CA GLY A 113 -4.25 -0.69 -12.73
C GLY A 113 -3.28 -1.47 -13.61
N LEU A 114 -2.32 -2.11 -12.98
CA LEU A 114 -1.40 -3.03 -13.63
C LEU A 114 -2.02 -4.42 -13.75
N SER A 115 -1.79 -5.07 -14.88
CA SER A 115 -2.09 -6.47 -15.07
C SER A 115 -1.19 -7.35 -14.20
N VAL A 116 -1.59 -8.62 -13.99
CA VAL A 116 -0.73 -9.60 -13.30
C VAL A 116 0.63 -9.72 -13.98
N LYS A 117 0.65 -9.71 -15.33
CA LYS A 117 1.89 -9.74 -16.09
C LYS A 117 2.75 -8.50 -15.81
N GLY A 118 2.15 -7.31 -15.80
CA GLY A 118 2.86 -6.07 -15.48
C GLY A 118 3.47 -6.09 -14.08
N LEU A 119 2.73 -6.58 -13.08
CA LEU A 119 3.25 -6.77 -11.72
C LEU A 119 4.44 -7.73 -11.67
N MET A 120 4.37 -8.85 -12.40
CA MET A 120 5.47 -9.82 -12.51
C MET A 120 6.71 -9.21 -13.17
N ASP A 121 6.53 -8.53 -14.30
CA ASP A 121 7.60 -7.87 -15.05
C ASP A 121 8.31 -6.82 -14.19
N LEU A 122 7.54 -6.05 -13.39
CA LEU A 122 8.08 -5.02 -12.51
C LEU A 122 8.87 -5.64 -11.34
N GLN A 123 8.32 -6.69 -10.73
CA GLN A 123 8.96 -7.38 -9.62
C GLN A 123 10.29 -8.03 -10.02
N GLN A 124 10.39 -8.55 -11.24
CA GLN A 124 11.64 -9.10 -11.76
C GLN A 124 12.75 -8.06 -11.93
N ARG A 125 12.37 -6.82 -12.26
CA ARG A 125 13.32 -5.72 -12.51
C ARG A 125 13.69 -4.95 -11.26
N HIS A 126 12.80 -4.90 -10.27
CA HIS A 126 12.95 -4.08 -9.08
C HIS A 126 12.83 -4.94 -7.81
N PRO A 127 13.95 -5.41 -7.23
CA PRO A 127 13.94 -6.30 -6.05
C PRO A 127 13.30 -5.70 -4.81
N ASN A 128 13.25 -4.36 -4.69
CA ASN A 128 12.59 -3.66 -3.60
C ASN A 128 11.06 -3.56 -3.78
N PHE A 129 10.50 -3.96 -4.93
CA PHE A 129 9.07 -4.16 -5.10
C PHE A 129 8.67 -5.48 -4.45
N THR A 130 8.37 -5.44 -3.16
CA THR A 130 8.12 -6.61 -2.31
C THR A 130 6.70 -6.67 -1.76
N LEU A 131 5.93 -5.62 -1.94
CA LEU A 131 4.58 -5.48 -1.40
C LEU A 131 3.59 -5.05 -2.49
N LEU A 132 2.32 -5.39 -2.29
CA LEU A 132 1.22 -4.87 -3.12
C LEU A 132 0.08 -4.40 -2.20
N LYS A 133 -0.40 -3.19 -2.39
CA LYS A 133 -1.68 -2.75 -1.87
C LYS A 133 -2.73 -2.94 -2.96
N GLY A 134 -3.32 -4.14 -3.00
CA GLY A 134 -4.43 -4.44 -3.89
C GLY A 134 -5.73 -3.82 -3.37
N GLU A 135 -6.64 -3.48 -4.29
CA GLU A 135 -7.99 -3.04 -3.92
C GLU A 135 -9.00 -3.68 -4.87
N GLY A 136 -9.21 -4.96 -4.68
CA GLY A 136 -10.13 -5.76 -5.47
C GLY A 136 -10.82 -6.84 -4.64
N PRO A 137 -11.77 -7.60 -5.21
CA PRO A 137 -12.37 -8.76 -4.56
C PRO A 137 -11.32 -9.79 -4.13
N ALA A 138 -11.61 -10.57 -3.07
CA ALA A 138 -10.69 -11.59 -2.55
C ALA A 138 -10.28 -12.62 -3.62
N GLY A 139 -11.16 -12.96 -4.55
CA GLY A 139 -10.86 -13.83 -5.69
C GLY A 139 -9.75 -13.27 -6.60
N THR A 140 -9.80 -11.97 -6.90
CA THR A 140 -8.76 -11.28 -7.68
C THR A 140 -7.43 -11.27 -6.92
N MET A 141 -7.47 -11.04 -5.61
CA MET A 141 -6.25 -11.11 -4.78
C MET A 141 -5.65 -12.50 -4.81
N ALA A 142 -6.47 -13.55 -4.72
CA ALA A 142 -6.01 -14.95 -4.83
C ALA A 142 -5.30 -15.24 -6.16
N GLU A 143 -5.79 -14.69 -7.28
CA GLU A 143 -5.14 -14.83 -8.58
C GLU A 143 -3.76 -14.17 -8.61
N VAL A 144 -3.66 -12.94 -8.12
CA VAL A 144 -2.39 -12.21 -8.02
C VAL A 144 -1.40 -12.97 -7.12
N ILE A 145 -1.82 -13.37 -5.93
CA ILE A 145 -0.97 -14.09 -4.96
C ILE A 145 -0.43 -15.38 -5.58
N ARG A 146 -1.29 -16.16 -6.24
CA ARG A 146 -0.88 -17.39 -6.91
C ARG A 146 0.14 -17.13 -8.01
N ALA A 147 -0.08 -16.10 -8.83
CA ALA A 147 0.83 -15.74 -9.91
C ALA A 147 2.19 -15.26 -9.40
N MET A 148 2.19 -14.50 -8.29
CA MET A 148 3.41 -13.94 -7.71
C MET A 148 4.26 -14.97 -6.93
N GLN A 149 3.72 -16.15 -6.60
CA GLN A 149 4.45 -17.26 -5.97
C GLN A 149 5.27 -16.84 -4.72
N GLY A 150 4.70 -16.03 -3.87
CA GLY A 150 5.35 -15.54 -2.65
C GLY A 150 6.35 -14.38 -2.83
N LYS A 151 6.53 -13.87 -4.04
CA LYS A 151 7.45 -12.76 -4.31
C LYS A 151 6.91 -11.39 -3.86
N LEU A 152 5.59 -11.27 -3.68
CA LEU A 152 4.94 -10.08 -3.14
C LEU A 152 4.10 -10.45 -1.91
N SER A 153 4.24 -9.67 -0.86
CA SER A 153 3.30 -9.65 0.25
C SER A 153 2.09 -8.77 -0.12
N VAL A 154 0.92 -9.37 -0.23
CA VAL A 154 -0.28 -8.67 -0.68
C VAL A 154 -1.13 -8.21 0.50
N PHE A 155 -1.35 -6.91 0.62
CA PHE A 155 -2.37 -6.29 1.45
C PHE A 155 -3.59 -5.93 0.60
N ASN A 156 -4.80 -6.11 1.11
CA ASN A 156 -5.98 -5.55 0.46
C ASN A 156 -6.46 -4.31 1.22
N GLY A 157 -7.05 -3.36 0.50
CA GLY A 157 -7.67 -2.16 1.06
C GLY A 157 -9.18 -2.31 1.21
N ARG A 158 -9.97 -1.57 0.43
CA ARG A 158 -11.45 -1.62 0.36
C ARG A 158 -12.17 -1.43 1.70
N GLY A 159 -11.60 -0.63 2.61
CA GLY A 159 -12.21 -0.39 3.92
C GLY A 159 -12.29 -1.62 4.83
N GLY A 160 -11.56 -2.70 4.52
CA GLY A 160 -11.59 -3.95 5.28
C GLY A 160 -12.69 -4.93 4.86
N LEU A 161 -13.36 -4.67 3.73
CA LEU A 161 -14.33 -5.62 3.17
C LEU A 161 -13.68 -6.98 2.86
N GLU A 162 -14.41 -8.06 3.06
CA GLU A 162 -13.96 -9.43 2.79
C GLU A 162 -12.67 -9.79 3.56
N LEU A 163 -12.48 -9.26 4.80
CA LEU A 163 -11.25 -9.46 5.57
C LEU A 163 -10.89 -10.95 5.69
N THR A 164 -11.82 -11.80 6.12
CA THR A 164 -11.58 -13.23 6.31
C THR A 164 -11.29 -13.94 4.99
N ASP A 165 -11.99 -13.59 3.92
CA ASP A 165 -11.78 -14.18 2.59
C ASP A 165 -10.44 -13.75 1.99
N ASN A 166 -10.02 -12.50 2.21
CA ASN A 166 -8.70 -12.03 1.82
C ASN A 166 -7.58 -12.77 2.56
N LEU A 167 -7.72 -13.00 3.86
CA LEU A 167 -6.73 -13.78 4.62
C LEU A 167 -6.67 -15.23 4.16
N ARG A 168 -7.83 -15.88 3.88
CA ARG A 168 -7.87 -17.22 3.28
C ARG A 168 -7.27 -17.27 1.87
N ALA A 169 -7.43 -16.20 1.10
CA ALA A 169 -6.81 -16.05 -0.22
C ALA A 169 -5.28 -15.94 -0.17
N GLY A 170 -4.72 -15.67 1.03
CA GLY A 170 -3.28 -15.53 1.26
C GLY A 170 -2.79 -14.09 1.35
N CYS A 171 -3.68 -13.10 1.50
CA CYS A 171 -3.27 -11.76 1.88
C CYS A 171 -2.58 -11.78 3.24
N VAL A 172 -1.49 -11.05 3.38
CA VAL A 172 -0.73 -10.95 4.65
C VAL A 172 -1.38 -9.99 5.65
N GLY A 173 -2.37 -9.23 5.21
CA GLY A 173 -3.11 -8.29 6.04
C GLY A 173 -4.03 -7.39 5.21
N MET A 174 -4.58 -6.40 5.88
CA MET A 174 -5.46 -5.40 5.27
C MET A 174 -4.96 -4.00 5.60
N VAL A 175 -5.27 -3.04 4.73
CA VAL A 175 -5.12 -1.60 5.00
C VAL A 175 -6.53 -1.00 5.04
N PRO A 176 -7.26 -1.17 6.17
CA PRO A 176 -8.62 -0.69 6.30
C PRO A 176 -8.66 0.80 6.67
N ALA A 177 -9.85 1.36 6.64
CA ALA A 177 -10.11 2.64 7.27
C ALA A 177 -10.17 2.49 8.81
N PRO A 178 -9.88 3.54 9.58
CA PRO A 178 -9.71 3.45 11.04
C PRO A 178 -11.00 3.22 11.85
N GLU A 179 -12.18 3.39 11.24
CA GLU A 179 -13.48 3.41 11.94
C GLU A 179 -13.80 2.10 12.71
N CYS A 180 -13.33 0.97 12.17
CA CYS A 180 -13.57 -0.35 12.76
C CYS A 180 -12.27 -1.10 13.05
N VAL A 181 -11.15 -0.39 13.23
CA VAL A 181 -9.82 -0.99 13.32
C VAL A 181 -9.71 -2.02 14.46
N ASP A 182 -10.30 -1.76 15.62
CA ASP A 182 -10.33 -2.66 16.79
C ASP A 182 -10.98 -4.02 16.46
N ARG A 183 -12.08 -4.00 15.71
CA ARG A 183 -12.78 -5.21 15.28
C ARG A 183 -11.98 -5.98 14.24
N GLN A 184 -11.39 -5.27 13.30
CA GLN A 184 -10.60 -5.88 12.24
C GLN A 184 -9.31 -6.49 12.76
N ILE A 185 -8.65 -5.85 13.72
CA ILE A 185 -7.49 -6.42 14.42
C ILE A 185 -7.89 -7.73 15.10
N ARG A 186 -8.99 -7.72 15.86
CA ARG A 186 -9.44 -8.92 16.55
C ARG A 186 -9.77 -10.08 15.62
N ILE A 187 -10.39 -9.81 14.47
CA ILE A 187 -10.66 -10.82 13.43
C ILE A 187 -9.33 -11.36 12.86
N PHE A 188 -8.39 -10.46 12.55
CA PHE A 188 -7.07 -10.86 12.05
C PHE A 188 -6.35 -11.78 13.02
N GLU A 189 -6.29 -11.43 14.31
CA GLU A 189 -5.65 -12.22 15.35
C GLU A 189 -6.29 -13.61 15.49
N LEU A 190 -7.62 -13.69 15.53
CA LEU A 190 -8.34 -14.95 15.60
C LEU A 190 -8.04 -15.85 14.39
N MET A 191 -7.96 -15.28 13.20
CA MET A 191 -7.60 -16.03 11.99
C MET A 191 -6.15 -16.51 12.03
N ALA A 192 -5.23 -15.67 12.52
CA ALA A 192 -3.81 -16.01 12.65
C ALA A 192 -3.56 -17.11 13.71
N GLU A 193 -4.34 -17.12 14.79
CA GLU A 193 -4.30 -18.15 15.83
C GLU A 193 -4.95 -19.48 15.43
N GLY A 194 -5.53 -19.56 14.21
CA GLY A 194 -6.24 -20.74 13.74
C GLY A 194 -7.60 -20.94 14.42
N GLY A 195 -8.17 -19.88 14.96
CA GLY A 195 -9.50 -19.88 15.56
C GLY A 195 -10.60 -20.20 14.53
N SER A 196 -11.57 -20.99 14.91
CA SER A 196 -12.78 -21.20 14.10
C SER A 196 -13.59 -19.91 14.08
N GLU A 197 -14.14 -19.58 12.92
CA GLU A 197 -15.14 -18.52 12.81
C GLU A 197 -16.36 -18.90 13.65
N ALA A 198 -16.58 -18.20 14.74
CA ALA A 198 -17.79 -18.29 15.53
C ALA A 198 -18.74 -17.13 15.17
#